data_63f66fc5dc941e9d687bc758090e50f0
#
_entry.id   63f66fc5dc941e9d687bc758090e50f0
#
_cell.length_a   1.000
_cell.length_b   1.000
_cell.length_c   1.000
_cell.angle_alpha   90.00
_cell.angle_beta   90.00
_cell.angle_gamma   90.00
#
_symmetry.space_group_name_H-M   'P 1'
#
loop_
_entity.id
_entity.type
_entity.pdbx_description
1 polymer ?
#
loop_
_entity_poly.entity_id
_entity_poly.type
_entity_poly.pdbx_seq_one_letter_code
_entity_poly.pdbx_strand_id
1 'polypeptide(L)'
;FMYRIMIVDDEPLILAGIASLLNWEEYQCRIVGKASNGQQALSLLDTLRPDIVITDIKMPAMDGITFMKTAMKNGCTASFILLTNLEEFSLAREALHLGAIDYLVKLELSEDSLIQALECAIERCNMNYHMTHLAEEPLTVEERIQNYFRRVLIYDTDVEAEDELSGLIRERYPRPALMLINFNYGFEGFSAAFTRADQKKVMGFAEDIINGMVKGFFENSCVLRREQSGLVLSTEGIDDFKKEASVMSVKFRQVMKDYFEVPVSIAVSLSGSGVDEIQDLLYQAMSAMNLTFYDNSSGAVFYSAMCEDNLSHSSNFNINFLKKDVTEAIRQNDCEAFKTIMNQMIQLFSECRPSRQQAVNACNNLYYFITSLIEDWGEQDFPYAVDIVGQLNRMANLSTVLTWLEGFRDQVVRVLEDHQQARRDKLVELALEYVKEHYQEKITLSQEAAALNASQGHLSSTFKKQMGKNFSDYVTEMKIEKARELIESYQYMMYEISDMLGFDTQYYFSAVFKKITGYTPKEYENMVVKKPLL
;
A
#
# COMPACT_ATOMS: atom_id res chain seq x y z
N PHE A 1 30.65 10.34 19.06
CA PHE A 1 30.43 8.94 19.50
C PHE A 1 29.97 8.12 18.31
N MET A 2 30.42 6.87 18.20
CA MET A 2 30.06 5.99 17.08
C MET A 2 29.44 4.71 17.64
N TYR A 3 28.17 4.49 17.33
CA TYR A 3 27.41 3.34 17.83
C TYR A 3 27.89 2.03 17.20
N ARG A 4 28.01 1.01 18.00
CA ARG A 4 28.54 -0.33 17.65
C ARG A 4 27.37 -1.26 17.33
N ILE A 5 27.29 -1.72 16.10
CA ILE A 5 26.19 -2.56 15.63
C ILE A 5 26.64 -4.01 15.45
N MET A 6 25.85 -4.95 15.94
CA MET A 6 25.99 -6.37 15.64
C MET A 6 24.79 -6.83 14.83
N ILE A 7 25.03 -7.57 13.73
CA ILE A 7 23.98 -8.14 12.88
C ILE A 7 23.99 -9.66 13.05
N VAL A 8 22.82 -10.26 13.27
CA VAL A 8 22.65 -11.69 13.53
C VAL A 8 21.57 -12.25 12.62
N ASP A 9 21.97 -13.15 11.71
CA ASP A 9 21.06 -13.80 10.77
C ASP A 9 21.74 -15.07 10.24
N ASP A 10 21.02 -16.19 10.09
CA ASP A 10 21.59 -17.44 9.59
C ASP A 10 21.78 -17.45 8.07
N GLU A 11 21.20 -16.47 7.36
CA GLU A 11 21.36 -16.29 5.93
C GLU A 11 22.51 -15.32 5.59
N PRO A 12 23.63 -15.79 5.01
CA PRO A 12 24.77 -14.93 4.68
C PRO A 12 24.44 -13.78 3.72
N LEU A 13 23.44 -13.98 2.84
CA LEU A 13 22.98 -12.97 1.91
C LEU A 13 22.28 -11.81 2.63
N ILE A 14 21.48 -12.10 3.65
CA ILE A 14 20.82 -11.08 4.47
C ILE A 14 21.86 -10.30 5.27
N LEU A 15 22.83 -10.98 5.90
CA LEU A 15 23.96 -10.32 6.60
C LEU A 15 24.73 -9.37 5.69
N ALA A 16 24.97 -9.76 4.43
CA ALA A 16 25.66 -8.93 3.45
C ALA A 16 24.75 -7.78 2.97
N GLY A 17 23.47 -8.07 2.71
CA GLY A 17 22.48 -7.11 2.26
C GLY A 17 22.30 -5.97 3.28
N ILE A 18 22.02 -6.29 4.53
CA ILE A 18 21.88 -5.28 5.60
C ILE A 18 23.16 -4.47 5.75
N ALA A 19 24.32 -5.12 5.74
CA ALA A 19 25.59 -4.43 5.91
C ALA A 19 25.91 -3.44 4.77
N SER A 20 25.37 -3.66 3.58
CA SER A 20 25.56 -2.81 2.40
C SER A 20 24.41 -1.85 2.14
N LEU A 21 23.31 -1.96 2.88
CA LEU A 21 22.08 -1.18 2.63
C LEU A 21 22.26 0.29 2.97
N LEU A 22 23.10 0.63 3.95
CA LEU A 22 23.34 1.99 4.41
C LEU A 22 24.83 2.36 4.37
N ASN A 23 25.09 3.65 4.23
CA ASN A 23 26.35 4.23 4.65
C ASN A 23 26.33 4.48 6.17
N TRP A 24 26.70 3.46 6.94
CA TRP A 24 26.60 3.45 8.41
C TRP A 24 27.29 4.63 9.09
N GLU A 25 28.38 5.14 8.53
CA GLU A 25 29.13 6.26 9.08
C GLU A 25 28.33 7.57 9.08
N GLU A 26 27.45 7.76 8.10
CA GLU A 26 26.56 8.93 8.06
C GLU A 26 25.60 8.99 9.24
N TYR A 27 25.24 7.83 9.79
CA TYR A 27 24.39 7.68 10.98
C TYR A 27 25.19 7.52 12.28
N GLN A 28 26.50 7.82 12.26
CA GLN A 28 27.40 7.62 13.40
C GLN A 28 27.41 6.17 13.91
N CYS A 29 27.24 5.20 13.02
CA CYS A 29 27.18 3.77 13.30
C CYS A 29 28.34 3.04 12.63
N ARG A 30 28.75 1.91 13.23
CA ARG A 30 29.66 0.96 12.60
C ARG A 30 29.30 -0.48 12.95
N ILE A 31 29.38 -1.37 11.99
CA ILE A 31 29.19 -2.80 12.22
C ILE A 31 30.46 -3.35 12.88
N VAL A 32 30.33 -3.85 14.10
CA VAL A 32 31.44 -4.42 14.88
C VAL A 32 31.46 -5.95 14.87
N GLY A 33 30.37 -6.59 14.47
CA GLY A 33 30.30 -8.04 14.36
C GLY A 33 29.11 -8.55 13.58
N LYS A 34 29.25 -9.79 13.11
CA LYS A 34 28.20 -10.57 12.48
C LYS A 34 28.17 -11.95 13.10
N ALA A 35 26.99 -12.52 13.28
CA ALA A 35 26.80 -13.87 13.78
C ALA A 35 25.71 -14.58 12.96
N SER A 36 25.79 -15.91 12.88
CA SER A 36 24.86 -16.74 12.10
C SER A 36 23.79 -17.41 12.97
N ASN A 37 23.75 -17.16 14.26
CA ASN A 37 22.72 -17.65 15.19
C ASN A 37 22.87 -16.96 16.56
N GLY A 38 21.84 -17.08 17.40
CA GLY A 38 21.82 -16.46 18.72
C GLY A 38 22.91 -16.96 19.67
N GLN A 39 23.33 -18.22 19.57
CA GLN A 39 24.38 -18.76 20.44
C GLN A 39 25.76 -18.16 20.14
N GLN A 40 26.09 -18.03 18.86
CA GLN A 40 27.29 -17.33 18.42
C GLN A 40 27.25 -15.86 18.82
N ALA A 41 26.09 -15.19 18.58
CA ALA A 41 25.88 -13.80 18.95
C ALA A 41 26.11 -13.60 20.46
N LEU A 42 25.55 -14.47 21.31
CA LEU A 42 25.69 -14.40 22.76
C LEU A 42 27.16 -14.48 23.19
N SER A 43 27.98 -15.37 22.55
CA SER A 43 29.40 -15.47 22.84
C SER A 43 30.23 -14.24 22.45
N LEU A 44 29.74 -13.46 21.51
CA LEU A 44 30.41 -12.25 21.02
C LEU A 44 30.04 -10.97 21.80
N LEU A 45 28.94 -10.98 22.57
CA LEU A 45 28.43 -9.78 23.27
C LEU A 45 29.47 -9.17 24.19
N ASP A 46 30.15 -9.96 25.03
CA ASP A 46 31.11 -9.46 25.99
C ASP A 46 32.37 -8.84 25.35
N THR A 47 32.76 -9.39 24.20
CA THR A 47 33.93 -8.93 23.45
C THR A 47 33.61 -7.73 22.59
N LEU A 48 32.48 -7.78 21.87
CA LEU A 48 32.10 -6.75 20.92
C LEU A 48 31.34 -5.60 21.55
N ARG A 49 30.70 -5.82 22.71
CA ARG A 49 29.86 -4.82 23.41
C ARG A 49 29.09 -3.92 22.44
N PRO A 50 28.19 -4.49 21.65
CA PRO A 50 27.38 -3.69 20.73
C PRO A 50 26.42 -2.78 21.49
N ASP A 51 26.18 -1.60 20.95
CA ASP A 51 25.14 -0.68 21.43
C ASP A 51 23.78 -1.05 20.85
N ILE A 52 23.78 -1.58 19.60
CA ILE A 52 22.58 -1.98 18.87
C ILE A 52 22.81 -3.38 18.28
N VAL A 53 21.79 -4.23 18.40
CA VAL A 53 21.76 -5.57 17.82
C VAL A 53 20.58 -5.67 16.87
N ILE A 54 20.87 -6.03 15.61
CA ILE A 54 19.85 -6.35 14.60
C ILE A 54 19.85 -7.87 14.46
N THR A 55 18.75 -8.54 14.81
CA THR A 55 18.71 -10.01 14.83
C THR A 55 17.49 -10.58 14.17
N ASP A 56 17.66 -11.64 13.38
CA ASP A 56 16.53 -12.45 12.91
C ASP A 56 15.82 -13.12 14.08
N ILE A 57 14.51 -13.32 13.94
CA ILE A 57 13.68 -14.04 14.92
C ILE A 57 13.96 -15.54 14.83
N LYS A 58 13.90 -16.13 13.64
CA LYS A 58 14.06 -17.57 13.44
C LYS A 58 15.46 -17.95 12.98
N MET A 59 16.23 -18.51 13.86
CA MET A 59 17.58 -19.01 13.57
C MET A 59 17.80 -20.39 14.17
N PRO A 60 18.68 -21.23 13.59
CA PRO A 60 19.03 -22.51 14.15
C PRO A 60 19.79 -22.35 15.46
N ALA A 61 19.77 -23.36 16.29
CA ALA A 61 20.43 -23.49 17.60
C ALA A 61 19.86 -22.57 18.70
N MET A 62 19.75 -21.28 18.47
CA MET A 62 19.12 -20.29 19.36
C MET A 62 18.46 -19.21 18.52
N ASP A 63 17.13 -19.07 18.66
CA ASP A 63 16.35 -18.05 18.01
C ASP A 63 16.61 -16.64 18.59
N GLY A 64 16.24 -15.59 17.83
CA GLY A 64 16.52 -14.20 18.19
C GLY A 64 15.83 -13.73 19.45
N ILE A 65 14.62 -14.22 19.75
CA ILE A 65 13.88 -13.86 20.97
C ILE A 65 14.55 -14.49 22.20
N THR A 66 14.91 -15.76 22.12
CA THR A 66 15.67 -16.47 23.17
C THR A 66 17.02 -15.83 23.40
N PHE A 67 17.70 -15.43 22.32
CA PHE A 67 18.97 -14.70 22.39
C PHE A 67 18.79 -13.36 23.12
N MET A 68 17.82 -12.53 22.72
CA MET A 68 17.54 -11.25 23.36
C MET A 68 17.22 -11.41 24.85
N LYS A 69 16.31 -12.34 25.21
CA LYS A 69 15.95 -12.64 26.62
C LYS A 69 17.18 -13.02 27.45
N THR A 70 18.04 -13.88 26.87
CA THR A 70 19.24 -14.35 27.56
C THR A 70 20.27 -13.24 27.71
N ALA A 71 20.47 -12.44 26.67
CA ALA A 71 21.38 -11.29 26.70
C ALA A 71 20.96 -10.27 27.77
N MET A 72 19.67 -9.90 27.80
CA MET A 72 19.11 -8.96 28.79
C MET A 72 19.24 -9.51 30.22
N LYS A 73 18.96 -10.79 30.43
CA LYS A 73 19.13 -11.46 31.73
C LYS A 73 20.61 -11.45 32.22
N ASN A 74 21.55 -11.48 31.27
CA ASN A 74 23.00 -11.41 31.56
C ASN A 74 23.48 -9.94 31.68
N GLY A 75 22.60 -8.96 31.71
CA GLY A 75 22.95 -7.55 31.91
C GLY A 75 23.35 -6.80 30.61
N CYS A 76 23.04 -7.34 29.43
CA CYS A 76 23.27 -6.62 28.18
C CYS A 76 22.30 -5.43 28.07
N THR A 77 22.86 -4.25 27.81
CA THR A 77 22.10 -2.97 27.68
C THR A 77 21.90 -2.57 26.22
N ALA A 78 22.27 -3.41 25.26
CA ALA A 78 22.09 -3.13 23.84
C ALA A 78 20.61 -2.98 23.47
N SER A 79 20.35 -2.11 22.49
CA SER A 79 19.04 -1.96 21.88
C SER A 79 18.84 -3.03 20.82
N PHE A 80 17.73 -3.77 20.88
CA PHE A 80 17.43 -4.85 19.92
C PHE A 80 16.41 -4.41 18.88
N ILE A 81 16.76 -4.62 17.58
CA ILE A 81 15.88 -4.52 16.42
C ILE A 81 15.73 -5.94 15.86
N LEU A 82 14.50 -6.38 15.62
CA LEU A 82 14.23 -7.72 15.13
C LEU A 82 13.96 -7.74 13.64
N LEU A 83 14.44 -8.77 12.96
CA LEU A 83 14.08 -9.08 11.58
C LEU A 83 13.05 -10.20 11.60
N THR A 84 12.00 -10.10 10.78
CA THR A 84 10.89 -11.05 10.77
C THR A 84 10.44 -11.34 9.34
N ASN A 85 9.90 -12.52 9.10
CA ASN A 85 9.14 -12.83 7.90
C ASN A 85 7.64 -12.54 8.14
N LEU A 86 6.87 -12.36 7.06
CA LEU A 86 5.43 -12.03 7.11
C LEU A 86 4.58 -12.98 7.98
N GLU A 87 5.01 -14.24 8.12
CA GLU A 87 4.30 -15.25 8.91
C GLU A 87 4.56 -15.17 10.42
N GLU A 88 5.48 -14.33 10.87
CA GLU A 88 6.00 -14.29 12.25
C GLU A 88 5.52 -13.09 13.08
N PHE A 89 4.51 -12.39 12.60
CA PHE A 89 3.99 -11.17 13.23
C PHE A 89 3.64 -11.32 14.72
N SER A 90 3.13 -12.50 15.12
CA SER A 90 2.84 -12.79 16.54
C SER A 90 4.09 -12.82 17.41
N LEU A 91 5.21 -13.34 16.89
CA LEU A 91 6.49 -13.42 17.58
C LEU A 91 7.16 -12.04 17.68
N ALA A 92 7.08 -11.23 16.62
CA ALA A 92 7.57 -9.86 16.64
C ALA A 92 6.85 -9.02 17.70
N ARG A 93 5.53 -9.17 17.82
CA ARG A 93 4.72 -8.52 18.86
C ARG A 93 5.12 -8.97 20.27
N GLU A 94 5.35 -10.27 20.49
CA GLU A 94 5.86 -10.77 21.79
C GLU A 94 7.21 -10.14 22.12
N ALA A 95 8.10 -10.02 21.17
CA ALA A 95 9.42 -9.45 21.38
C ALA A 95 9.42 -7.96 21.72
N LEU A 96 8.48 -7.18 21.13
CA LEU A 96 8.27 -5.78 21.53
C LEU A 96 7.85 -5.68 23.02
N HIS A 97 6.95 -6.55 23.48
CA HIS A 97 6.57 -6.63 24.90
C HIS A 97 7.74 -7.03 25.80
N LEU A 98 8.74 -7.70 25.27
CA LEU A 98 9.94 -8.12 25.98
C LEU A 98 11.07 -7.07 25.96
N GLY A 99 10.85 -5.92 25.31
CA GLY A 99 11.79 -4.81 25.29
C GLY A 99 12.61 -4.65 24.01
N ALA A 100 12.27 -5.33 22.94
CA ALA A 100 12.79 -4.97 21.61
C ALA A 100 12.35 -3.54 21.25
N ILE A 101 13.19 -2.82 20.52
CA ILE A 101 12.92 -1.43 20.13
C ILE A 101 11.95 -1.38 18.97
N ASP A 102 12.19 -2.24 17.98
CA ASP A 102 11.43 -2.26 16.75
C ASP A 102 11.58 -3.63 16.07
N TYR A 103 10.77 -3.86 15.03
CA TYR A 103 10.92 -5.00 14.14
C TYR A 103 10.82 -4.56 12.67
N LEU A 104 11.55 -5.25 11.81
CA LEU A 104 11.59 -5.01 10.37
C LEU A 104 11.19 -6.28 9.62
N VAL A 105 10.29 -6.16 8.66
CA VAL A 105 9.92 -7.29 7.80
C VAL A 105 10.97 -7.46 6.71
N LYS A 106 11.63 -8.62 6.61
CA LYS A 106 12.74 -8.89 5.68
C LYS A 106 12.39 -8.58 4.22
N LEU A 107 11.16 -8.90 3.79
CA LEU A 107 10.69 -8.63 2.42
C LEU A 107 10.43 -7.14 2.14
N GLU A 108 10.23 -6.35 3.17
CA GLU A 108 9.95 -4.91 3.09
C GLU A 108 11.16 -4.08 3.54
N LEU A 109 12.30 -4.73 3.76
CA LEU A 109 13.51 -4.07 4.25
C LEU A 109 14.03 -3.08 3.20
N SER A 110 13.97 -1.81 3.53
CA SER A 110 14.45 -0.69 2.73
C SER A 110 15.43 0.15 3.53
N GLU A 111 16.16 1.02 2.83
CA GLU A 111 17.03 2.02 3.45
C GLU A 111 16.25 2.84 4.49
N ASP A 112 15.07 3.34 4.13
CA ASP A 112 14.23 4.17 5.02
C ASP A 112 13.75 3.42 6.25
N SER A 113 13.26 2.17 6.12
CA SER A 113 12.78 1.38 7.26
C SER A 113 13.90 1.05 8.24
N LEU A 114 15.10 0.73 7.73
CA LEU A 114 16.26 0.46 8.57
C LEU A 114 16.74 1.72 9.29
N ILE A 115 16.74 2.88 8.64
CA ILE A 115 17.10 4.15 9.26
C ILE A 115 16.14 4.48 10.40
N GLN A 116 14.83 4.29 10.22
CA GLN A 116 13.84 4.52 11.27
C GLN A 116 14.12 3.69 12.53
N ALA A 117 14.30 2.39 12.35
CA ALA A 117 14.60 1.49 13.47
C ALA A 117 15.93 1.85 14.15
N LEU A 118 16.95 2.25 13.38
CA LEU A 118 18.23 2.71 13.91
C LEU A 118 18.11 3.99 14.73
N GLU A 119 17.35 4.98 14.26
CA GLU A 119 17.13 6.23 15.00
C GLU A 119 16.46 5.96 16.35
N CYS A 120 15.45 5.09 16.40
CA CYS A 120 14.83 4.66 17.66
C CYS A 120 15.84 3.96 18.58
N ALA A 121 16.69 3.10 18.03
CA ALA A 121 17.71 2.41 18.82
C ALA A 121 18.79 3.36 19.34
N ILE A 122 19.23 4.32 18.52
CA ILE A 122 20.21 5.35 18.89
C ILE A 122 19.63 6.25 20.01
N GLU A 123 18.38 6.68 19.91
CA GLU A 123 17.74 7.45 20.97
C GLU A 123 17.74 6.70 22.30
N ARG A 124 17.46 5.40 22.29
CA ARG A 124 17.54 4.57 23.50
C ARG A 124 18.97 4.42 24.03
N CYS A 125 19.93 4.24 23.15
CA CYS A 125 21.34 4.20 23.53
C CYS A 125 21.77 5.53 24.20
N ASN A 126 21.35 6.67 23.65
CA ASN A 126 21.63 7.99 24.22
C ASN A 126 21.03 8.14 25.60
N MET A 127 19.79 7.69 25.81
CA MET A 127 19.17 7.73 27.14
C MET A 127 19.92 6.87 28.15
N ASN A 128 20.32 5.64 27.76
CA ASN A 128 21.11 4.77 28.62
C ASN A 128 22.49 5.37 28.91
N TYR A 129 23.11 6.02 27.93
CA TYR A 129 24.41 6.69 28.08
C TYR A 129 24.30 7.92 29.00
N HIS A 130 23.27 8.73 28.82
CA HIS A 130 22.99 9.89 29.69
C HIS A 130 22.74 9.46 31.15
N MET A 131 22.11 8.31 31.37
CA MET A 131 21.90 7.78 32.71
C MET A 131 23.17 7.24 33.39
N THR A 132 24.15 6.76 32.61
CA THR A 132 25.39 6.16 33.15
C THR A 132 26.57 7.15 33.25
N HIS A 133 26.57 8.22 32.46
CA HIS A 133 27.78 9.07 32.29
C HIS A 133 27.59 10.57 32.54
N LEU A 134 26.36 11.09 32.80
CA LEU A 134 26.18 12.49 33.13
C LEU A 134 26.16 12.72 34.63
N ALA A 135 27.35 12.75 35.21
CA ALA A 135 27.63 13.38 36.50
C ALA A 135 28.09 14.85 36.35
N GLU A 136 28.01 15.48 35.16
CA GLU A 136 28.66 16.78 34.94
C GLU A 136 27.72 17.99 34.76
N GLU A 137 26.41 17.81 34.47
CA GLU A 137 25.41 18.86 34.69
C GLU A 137 24.09 18.22 35.20
N PRO A 138 23.55 18.67 36.32
CA PRO A 138 22.28 18.13 36.81
C PRO A 138 21.15 18.55 35.87
N LEU A 139 20.41 17.55 35.32
CA LEU A 139 19.21 17.78 34.54
C LEU A 139 18.27 18.75 35.25
N THR A 140 17.69 19.65 34.50
CA THR A 140 16.63 20.54 35.02
C THR A 140 15.43 19.69 35.46
N VAL A 141 14.61 20.25 36.34
CA VAL A 141 13.40 19.59 36.83
C VAL A 141 12.48 19.22 35.65
N GLU A 142 12.38 20.10 34.67
CA GLU A 142 11.60 19.91 33.46
C GLU A 142 12.10 18.71 32.64
N GLU A 143 13.40 18.59 32.46
CA GLU A 143 14.02 17.45 31.73
C GLU A 143 13.84 16.13 32.48
N ARG A 144 13.92 16.15 33.83
CA ARG A 144 13.65 14.97 34.68
C ARG A 144 12.19 14.51 34.52
N ILE A 145 11.21 15.43 34.52
CA ILE A 145 9.79 15.16 34.34
C ILE A 145 9.54 14.61 32.92
N GLN A 146 10.14 15.24 31.90
CA GLN A 146 9.99 14.81 30.52
C GLN A 146 10.56 13.39 30.30
N ASN A 147 11.72 13.10 30.89
CA ASN A 147 12.33 11.78 30.82
C ASN A 147 11.49 10.72 31.55
N TYR A 148 10.87 11.06 32.69
CA TYR A 148 9.95 10.19 33.41
C TYR A 148 8.76 9.82 32.52
N PHE A 149 8.02 10.79 32.00
CA PHE A 149 6.87 10.52 31.12
C PHE A 149 7.27 9.80 29.85
N ARG A 150 8.43 10.11 29.26
CA ARG A 150 8.94 9.39 28.11
C ARG A 150 9.19 7.91 28.40
N ARG A 151 9.76 7.59 29.55
CA ARG A 151 10.00 6.20 29.99
C ARG A 151 8.70 5.45 30.22
N VAL A 152 7.75 6.05 30.90
CA VAL A 152 6.46 5.42 31.21
C VAL A 152 5.61 5.24 29.95
N LEU A 153 5.53 6.25 29.08
CA LEU A 153 4.60 6.25 27.94
C LEU A 153 5.16 5.58 26.68
N ILE A 154 6.49 5.66 26.47
CA ILE A 154 7.11 5.16 25.23
C ILE A 154 7.68 3.75 25.43
N TYR A 155 8.22 3.45 26.61
CA TYR A 155 8.95 2.20 26.84
C TYR A 155 8.20 1.19 27.71
N ASP A 156 6.97 1.52 28.16
CA ASP A 156 6.12 0.64 29.00
C ASP A 156 6.93 0.00 30.16
N THR A 157 7.80 0.79 30.77
CA THR A 157 8.61 0.34 31.90
C THR A 157 7.99 0.87 33.19
N ASP A 158 7.71 -0.01 34.12
CA ASP A 158 7.44 0.37 35.52
C ASP A 158 8.66 1.12 36.06
N VAL A 159 8.56 2.44 36.09
CA VAL A 159 9.61 3.32 36.60
C VAL A 159 9.19 3.82 37.97
N GLU A 160 9.78 3.24 39.02
CA GLU A 160 9.78 3.91 40.28
C GLU A 160 10.58 5.24 40.14
N ALA A 161 9.87 6.36 40.15
CA ALA A 161 10.55 7.65 40.21
C ALA A 161 11.14 7.79 41.63
N GLU A 162 12.30 8.46 41.72
CA GLU A 162 12.83 8.89 43.03
C GLU A 162 11.71 9.61 43.83
N ASP A 163 11.60 9.37 45.12
CA ASP A 163 10.51 9.89 45.97
C ASP A 163 10.27 11.39 45.80
N GLU A 164 11.34 12.17 45.64
CA GLU A 164 11.27 13.62 45.42
C GLU A 164 10.65 13.98 44.07
N LEU A 165 11.04 13.28 42.98
CA LEU A 165 10.49 13.50 41.62
C LEU A 165 9.02 13.08 41.56
N SER A 166 8.67 11.95 42.17
CA SER A 166 7.28 11.47 42.27
C SER A 166 6.37 12.49 42.96
N GLY A 167 6.83 13.07 44.06
CA GLY A 167 6.09 14.12 44.76
C GLY A 167 5.84 15.33 43.86
N LEU A 168 6.86 15.79 43.17
CA LEU A 168 6.80 16.95 42.29
C LEU A 168 5.91 16.71 41.05
N ILE A 169 5.93 15.50 40.46
CA ILE A 169 5.05 15.14 39.35
C ILE A 169 3.59 15.11 39.81
N ARG A 170 3.30 14.52 40.96
CA ARG A 170 1.93 14.51 41.53
C ARG A 170 1.42 15.92 41.87
N GLU A 171 2.27 16.82 42.30
CA GLU A 171 1.92 18.22 42.56
C GLU A 171 1.62 18.97 41.26
N ARG A 172 2.44 18.79 40.20
CA ARG A 172 2.28 19.49 38.93
C ARG A 172 1.18 18.91 38.04
N TYR A 173 0.91 17.60 38.15
CA TYR A 173 -0.08 16.88 37.35
C TYR A 173 -1.09 16.12 38.23
N PRO A 174 -1.83 16.81 39.11
CA PRO A 174 -2.76 16.15 40.03
C PRO A 174 -3.94 15.52 39.27
N ARG A 175 -4.30 16.08 38.12
CA ARG A 175 -5.34 15.58 37.20
C ARG A 175 -4.79 15.55 35.78
N PRO A 176 -4.02 14.52 35.41
CA PRO A 176 -3.41 14.44 34.09
C PRO A 176 -4.44 14.08 33.02
N ALA A 177 -4.20 14.55 31.80
CA ALA A 177 -4.81 14.06 30.57
C ALA A 177 -3.75 13.90 29.51
N LEU A 178 -3.96 12.98 28.58
CA LEU A 178 -3.07 12.74 27.44
C LEU A 178 -3.70 13.22 26.14
N MET A 179 -2.92 13.97 25.38
CA MET A 179 -3.25 14.34 24.02
C MET A 179 -2.18 13.77 23.08
N LEU A 180 -2.62 13.02 22.08
CA LEU A 180 -1.77 12.50 21.01
C LEU A 180 -2.01 13.30 19.74
N ILE A 181 -0.93 13.63 19.04
CA ILE A 181 -0.95 14.34 17.76
C ILE A 181 -0.21 13.51 16.73
N ASN A 182 -0.89 13.12 15.69
CA ASN A 182 -0.32 12.38 14.56
C ASN A 182 -0.19 13.32 13.35
N PHE A 183 1.00 13.40 12.76
CA PHE A 183 1.29 14.21 11.59
C PHE A 183 1.12 13.36 10.34
N ASN A 184 0.15 13.71 9.50
CA ASN A 184 -0.19 12.94 8.30
C ASN A 184 0.62 13.44 7.09
N TYR A 185 1.93 13.13 7.07
CA TYR A 185 2.82 13.49 5.98
C TYR A 185 2.52 12.67 4.74
N GLY A 186 1.81 13.15 3.78
CA GLY A 186 1.60 12.41 2.53
C GLY A 186 0.19 12.45 1.99
N PHE A 187 -0.60 13.42 2.45
CA PHE A 187 -1.92 13.64 1.91
C PHE A 187 -1.86 14.07 0.43
N GLU A 188 -2.87 13.67 -0.38
CA GLU A 188 -3.00 14.09 -1.78
C GLU A 188 -2.95 15.62 -1.90
N GLY A 189 -2.03 16.11 -2.69
CA GLY A 189 -1.77 17.55 -2.88
C GLY A 189 -0.36 17.97 -2.45
N PHE A 190 0.33 17.15 -1.64
CA PHE A 190 1.73 17.34 -1.32
C PHE A 190 2.60 16.81 -2.47
N SER A 191 3.41 17.66 -2.99
CA SER A 191 4.48 17.30 -3.92
C SER A 191 5.29 16.15 -3.32
N ALA A 192 5.68 15.18 -4.14
CA ALA A 192 6.54 14.04 -3.80
C ALA A 192 7.93 14.40 -3.22
N ALA A 193 8.09 15.61 -2.70
CA ALA A 193 9.32 16.28 -2.35
C ALA A 193 9.51 16.54 -0.85
N PHE A 194 8.64 16.04 0.05
CA PHE A 194 8.91 16.18 1.48
C PHE A 194 9.96 15.14 1.89
N THR A 195 11.22 15.57 1.90
CA THR A 195 12.31 14.73 2.39
C THR A 195 12.18 14.52 3.89
N ARG A 196 12.80 13.46 4.41
CA ARG A 196 12.87 13.21 5.87
C ARG A 196 13.48 14.38 6.63
N ALA A 197 14.43 15.10 6.02
CA ALA A 197 15.00 16.31 6.59
C ALA A 197 13.95 17.43 6.73
N ASP A 198 13.03 17.54 5.79
CA ASP A 198 11.93 18.49 5.84
C ASP A 198 10.91 18.11 6.90
N GLN A 199 10.61 16.82 7.05
CA GLN A 199 9.76 16.30 8.13
C GLN A 199 10.34 16.63 9.51
N LYS A 200 11.65 16.42 9.72
CA LYS A 200 12.33 16.78 10.98
C LYS A 200 12.26 18.29 11.26
N LYS A 201 12.41 19.13 10.24
CA LYS A 201 12.25 20.59 10.40
C LYS A 201 10.83 20.97 10.78
N VAL A 202 9.84 20.43 10.08
CA VAL A 202 8.42 20.67 10.38
C VAL A 202 8.08 20.21 11.79
N MET A 203 8.57 19.03 12.21
CA MET A 203 8.39 18.53 13.57
C MET A 203 9.01 19.47 14.63
N GLY A 204 10.21 20.00 14.38
CA GLY A 204 10.84 20.98 15.25
C GLY A 204 10.00 22.26 15.42
N PHE A 205 9.54 22.84 14.32
CA PHE A 205 8.66 24.01 14.34
C PHE A 205 7.30 23.69 14.97
N ALA A 206 6.71 22.53 14.68
CA ALA A 206 5.45 22.10 15.28
C ALA A 206 5.56 22.01 16.80
N GLU A 207 6.69 21.53 17.32
CA GLU A 207 6.93 21.44 18.77
C GLU A 207 7.02 22.82 19.42
N ASP A 208 7.72 23.77 18.81
CA ASP A 208 7.80 25.14 19.32
C ASP A 208 6.42 25.79 19.35
N ILE A 209 5.60 25.56 18.29
CA ILE A 209 4.22 26.03 18.20
C ILE A 209 3.36 25.36 19.28
N ILE A 210 3.45 24.02 19.44
CA ILE A 210 2.71 23.28 20.47
C ILE A 210 3.07 23.82 21.85
N ASN A 211 4.37 23.93 22.17
CA ASN A 211 4.84 24.43 23.45
C ASN A 211 4.33 25.86 23.74
N GLY A 212 4.37 26.73 22.72
CA GLY A 212 3.84 28.09 22.85
C GLY A 212 2.33 28.14 23.04
N MET A 213 1.58 27.32 22.29
CA MET A 213 0.12 27.26 22.38
C MET A 213 -0.35 26.62 23.70
N VAL A 214 0.24 25.48 24.07
CA VAL A 214 -0.16 24.74 25.29
C VAL A 214 -0.04 25.58 26.54
N LYS A 215 1.04 26.35 26.69
CA LYS A 215 1.23 27.28 27.82
C LYS A 215 0.14 28.35 27.92
N GLY A 216 -0.57 28.65 26.85
CA GLY A 216 -1.70 29.57 26.84
C GLY A 216 -3.03 28.97 27.30
N PHE A 217 -3.13 27.64 27.38
CA PHE A 217 -4.34 26.89 27.74
C PHE A 217 -4.16 26.06 29.03
N PHE A 218 -2.94 25.55 29.28
CA PHE A 218 -2.65 24.64 30.38
C PHE A 218 -1.43 25.14 31.16
N GLU A 219 -1.57 25.24 32.48
CA GLU A 219 -0.51 25.75 33.36
C GLU A 219 0.71 24.81 33.36
N ASN A 220 0.46 23.52 33.45
CA ASN A 220 1.51 22.49 33.39
C ASN A 220 1.29 21.57 32.18
N SER A 221 2.31 21.43 31.38
CA SER A 221 2.33 20.54 30.20
C SER A 221 3.72 19.97 29.96
N CYS A 222 3.76 18.75 29.44
CA CYS A 222 4.98 18.09 29.04
C CYS A 222 4.80 17.57 27.61
N VAL A 223 5.67 18.00 26.68
CA VAL A 223 5.65 17.55 25.29
C VAL A 223 6.66 16.44 25.10
N LEU A 224 6.22 15.32 24.57
CA LEU A 224 7.02 14.12 24.29
C LEU A 224 7.17 13.93 22.81
N ARG A 225 8.38 13.67 22.32
CA ARG A 225 8.66 13.42 20.90
C ARG A 225 8.64 11.95 20.55
N ARG A 226 7.96 11.65 19.47
CA ARG A 226 8.14 10.52 18.53
C ARG A 226 7.48 10.91 17.20
N GLU A 227 7.35 9.95 16.27
CA GLU A 227 6.50 10.10 15.05
C GLU A 227 5.07 10.58 15.39
N GLN A 228 4.60 10.30 16.60
CA GLN A 228 3.46 10.93 17.25
C GLN A 228 3.97 11.85 18.37
N SER A 229 3.58 13.11 18.36
CA SER A 229 3.80 13.96 19.53
C SER A 229 2.76 13.63 20.59
N GLY A 230 3.23 13.27 21.79
CA GLY A 230 2.39 13.08 22.97
C GLY A 230 2.52 14.30 23.90
N LEU A 231 1.41 14.72 24.48
CA LEU A 231 1.38 15.77 25.49
C LEU A 231 0.71 15.24 26.75
N VAL A 232 1.38 15.40 27.88
CA VAL A 232 0.78 15.25 29.19
C VAL A 232 0.34 16.63 29.65
N LEU A 233 -0.94 16.80 29.93
CA LEU A 233 -1.57 18.06 30.30
C LEU A 233 -2.09 17.98 31.73
N SER A 234 -1.92 19.03 32.55
CA SER A 234 -2.66 19.15 33.80
C SER A 234 -4.01 19.81 33.55
N THR A 235 -5.08 19.16 34.00
CA THR A 235 -6.46 19.69 33.86
C THR A 235 -6.93 20.39 35.14
N GLU A 236 -6.04 20.58 36.11
CA GLU A 236 -6.36 21.27 37.39
C GLU A 236 -6.72 22.73 37.11
N GLY A 237 -7.77 23.22 37.78
CA GLY A 237 -8.25 24.59 37.63
C GLY A 237 -8.99 24.90 36.32
N ILE A 238 -9.24 23.89 35.47
CA ILE A 238 -9.93 24.05 34.19
C ILE A 238 -11.38 23.59 34.32
N ASP A 239 -12.33 24.52 34.15
CA ASP A 239 -13.77 24.24 34.31
C ASP A 239 -14.29 23.29 33.20
N ASP A 240 -13.86 23.49 31.94
CA ASP A 240 -14.26 22.68 30.80
C ASP A 240 -13.04 22.27 29.93
N PHE A 241 -12.39 21.20 30.37
CA PHE A 241 -11.21 20.66 29.67
C PHE A 241 -11.48 20.31 28.22
N LYS A 242 -12.64 19.71 27.89
CA LYS A 242 -12.97 19.34 26.53
C LYS A 242 -13.07 20.54 25.61
N LYS A 243 -13.65 21.63 26.09
CA LYS A 243 -13.77 22.87 25.34
C LYS A 243 -12.40 23.49 25.08
N GLU A 244 -11.55 23.62 26.11
CA GLU A 244 -10.22 24.20 25.96
C GLU A 244 -9.32 23.35 25.03
N ALA A 245 -9.30 22.05 25.23
CA ALA A 245 -8.57 21.12 24.35
C ALA A 245 -9.09 21.16 22.90
N SER A 246 -10.41 21.29 22.70
CA SER A 246 -10.98 21.44 21.35
C SER A 246 -10.56 22.74 20.69
N VAL A 247 -10.62 23.86 21.40
CA VAL A 247 -10.20 25.18 20.87
C VAL A 247 -8.72 25.17 20.49
N MET A 248 -7.88 24.63 21.35
CA MET A 248 -6.45 24.46 21.07
C MET A 248 -6.21 23.59 19.84
N SER A 249 -6.88 22.45 19.78
CA SER A 249 -6.75 21.49 18.67
C SER A 249 -7.14 22.10 17.32
N VAL A 250 -8.25 22.84 17.26
CA VAL A 250 -8.68 23.52 16.04
C VAL A 250 -7.65 24.55 15.60
N LYS A 251 -7.13 25.36 16.54
CA LYS A 251 -6.09 26.36 16.24
C LYS A 251 -4.81 25.70 15.73
N PHE A 252 -4.36 24.63 16.41
CA PHE A 252 -3.16 23.92 16.02
C PHE A 252 -3.28 23.29 14.62
N ARG A 253 -4.40 22.60 14.35
CA ARG A 253 -4.68 22.05 13.01
C ARG A 253 -4.67 23.13 11.93
N GLN A 254 -5.27 24.29 12.21
CA GLN A 254 -5.28 25.40 11.26
C GLN A 254 -3.87 25.92 10.98
N VAL A 255 -3.05 26.12 12.00
CA VAL A 255 -1.65 26.54 11.85
C VAL A 255 -0.85 25.52 11.04
N MET A 256 -0.96 24.23 11.36
CA MET A 256 -0.25 23.18 10.64
C MET A 256 -0.67 23.09 9.19
N LYS A 257 -1.96 23.28 8.89
CA LYS A 257 -2.49 23.31 7.54
C LYS A 257 -2.03 24.54 6.76
N ASP A 258 -2.13 25.74 7.35
CA ASP A 258 -1.92 27.01 6.64
C ASP A 258 -0.44 27.32 6.39
N TYR A 259 0.45 26.93 7.32
CA TYR A 259 1.89 27.28 7.25
C TYR A 259 2.76 26.11 6.79
N PHE A 260 2.36 24.88 7.06
CA PHE A 260 3.16 23.70 6.73
C PHE A 260 2.44 22.76 5.77
N GLU A 261 1.15 23.07 5.48
CA GLU A 261 0.27 22.21 4.69
C GLU A 261 0.19 20.76 5.21
N VAL A 262 0.54 20.47 6.45
CA VAL A 262 0.52 19.15 7.07
C VAL A 262 -0.78 18.94 7.84
N PRO A 263 -1.67 18.04 7.39
CA PRO A 263 -2.84 17.67 8.16
C PRO A 263 -2.41 16.92 9.43
N VAL A 264 -3.09 17.21 10.55
CA VAL A 264 -2.83 16.51 11.80
C VAL A 264 -4.11 15.88 12.35
N SER A 265 -3.98 14.69 12.94
CA SER A 265 -5.02 14.02 13.72
C SER A 265 -4.72 14.20 15.20
N ILE A 266 -5.73 14.54 15.99
CA ILE A 266 -5.57 14.81 17.42
C ILE A 266 -6.57 13.98 18.20
N ALA A 267 -6.08 13.26 19.21
CA ALA A 267 -6.89 12.45 20.11
C ALA A 267 -6.58 12.77 21.57
N VAL A 268 -7.59 12.72 22.42
CA VAL A 268 -7.48 13.15 23.81
C VAL A 268 -8.15 12.12 24.73
N SER A 269 -7.45 11.74 25.81
CA SER A 269 -7.97 10.89 26.87
C SER A 269 -9.02 11.63 27.72
N LEU A 270 -9.62 10.93 28.67
CA LEU A 270 -10.29 11.55 29.79
C LEU A 270 -9.26 12.20 30.71
N SER A 271 -9.75 13.01 31.68
CA SER A 271 -8.94 13.51 32.81
C SER A 271 -8.84 12.43 33.87
N GLY A 272 -7.63 12.07 34.26
CA GLY A 272 -7.35 11.13 35.34
C GLY A 272 -7.44 11.74 36.71
N SER A 273 -7.36 10.91 37.74
CA SER A 273 -7.33 11.29 39.16
C SER A 273 -5.90 11.41 39.71
N GLY A 274 -4.89 10.99 38.91
CA GLY A 274 -3.47 11.08 39.26
C GLY A 274 -2.57 10.47 38.18
N VAL A 275 -1.27 10.67 38.31
CA VAL A 275 -0.25 10.16 37.38
C VAL A 275 -0.14 8.63 37.37
N ASP A 276 -0.62 7.98 38.41
CA ASP A 276 -0.65 6.51 38.49
C ASP A 276 -1.58 5.89 37.44
N GLU A 277 -2.52 6.67 36.85
CA GLU A 277 -3.42 6.26 35.76
C GLU A 277 -2.85 6.57 34.38
N ILE A 278 -1.62 7.02 34.27
CA ILE A 278 -1.06 7.54 33.01
C ILE A 278 -1.07 6.50 31.85
N GLN A 279 -0.91 5.22 32.19
CA GLN A 279 -0.97 4.12 31.20
C GLN A 279 -2.40 3.91 30.68
N ASP A 280 -3.40 3.99 31.56
CA ASP A 280 -4.82 3.90 31.17
C ASP A 280 -5.21 5.10 30.30
N LEU A 281 -4.69 6.29 30.62
CA LEU A 281 -4.90 7.49 29.81
C LEU A 281 -4.23 7.38 28.44
N LEU A 282 -3.06 6.75 28.36
CA LEU A 282 -2.41 6.45 27.07
C LEU A 282 -3.28 5.50 26.25
N TYR A 283 -3.74 4.40 26.83
CA TYR A 283 -4.67 3.47 26.16
C TYR A 283 -5.92 4.19 25.64
N GLN A 284 -6.53 5.07 26.47
CA GLN A 284 -7.68 5.86 26.06
C GLN A 284 -7.36 6.80 24.88
N ALA A 285 -6.25 7.53 24.93
CA ALA A 285 -5.84 8.43 23.87
C ALA A 285 -5.54 7.67 22.56
N MET A 286 -4.88 6.51 22.64
CA MET A 286 -4.63 5.64 21.49
C MET A 286 -5.93 5.07 20.90
N SER A 287 -6.88 4.67 21.74
CA SER A 287 -8.19 4.21 21.32
C SER A 287 -8.98 5.31 20.60
N ALA A 288 -8.92 6.55 21.13
CA ALA A 288 -9.50 7.71 20.48
C ALA A 288 -8.78 8.08 19.17
N MET A 289 -7.45 7.89 19.09
CA MET A 289 -6.68 8.11 17.86
C MET A 289 -7.13 7.19 16.72
N ASN A 290 -7.49 5.94 17.02
CA ASN A 290 -8.05 5.03 16.01
C ASN A 290 -9.34 5.55 15.39
N LEU A 291 -10.15 6.30 16.17
CA LEU A 291 -11.38 6.91 15.64
C LEU A 291 -11.11 8.10 14.71
N THR A 292 -9.95 8.74 14.78
CA THR A 292 -9.61 9.83 13.87
C THR A 292 -9.58 9.35 12.41
N PHE A 293 -9.37 8.06 12.20
CA PHE A 293 -9.44 7.44 10.88
C PHE A 293 -10.84 7.54 10.23
N TYR A 294 -11.90 7.61 11.07
CA TYR A 294 -13.30 7.71 10.64
C TYR A 294 -13.87 9.11 10.76
N ASP A 295 -13.22 9.95 11.54
CA ASP A 295 -13.72 11.30 11.84
C ASP A 295 -12.97 12.35 11.02
N ASN A 296 -13.70 13.03 10.16
CA ASN A 296 -13.23 14.18 9.38
C ASN A 296 -13.51 15.52 10.10
N SER A 297 -13.88 15.50 11.38
CA SER A 297 -14.15 16.73 12.14
C SER A 297 -12.91 17.62 12.25
N SER A 298 -13.13 18.91 12.40
CA SER A 298 -12.04 19.91 12.50
C SER A 298 -11.40 19.97 13.89
N GLY A 299 -11.88 19.17 14.86
CA GLY A 299 -11.43 19.19 16.26
C GLY A 299 -10.58 17.98 16.66
N ALA A 300 -10.41 17.79 17.97
CA ALA A 300 -9.85 16.59 18.55
C ALA A 300 -10.93 15.52 18.75
N VAL A 301 -10.55 14.25 18.63
CA VAL A 301 -11.38 13.12 19.04
C VAL A 301 -11.12 12.82 20.51
N PHE A 302 -12.17 12.83 21.30
CA PHE A 302 -12.10 12.51 22.73
C PHE A 302 -12.48 11.07 22.98
N TYR A 303 -11.76 10.44 23.93
CA TYR A 303 -12.13 9.10 24.35
C TYR A 303 -13.57 9.07 24.90
N SER A 304 -14.30 8.05 24.52
CA SER A 304 -15.68 7.76 24.92
C SER A 304 -15.94 6.26 24.84
N ALA A 305 -17.08 5.81 25.37
CA ALA A 305 -17.48 4.39 25.27
C ALA A 305 -17.54 3.87 23.82
N MET A 306 -17.78 4.74 22.84
CA MET A 306 -17.73 4.37 21.41
C MET A 306 -16.33 3.93 20.94
N CYS A 307 -15.26 4.32 21.65
CA CYS A 307 -13.90 3.89 21.33
C CYS A 307 -13.70 2.39 21.60
N GLU A 308 -14.31 1.86 22.65
CA GLU A 308 -14.24 0.43 23.02
C GLU A 308 -15.07 -0.45 22.10
N ASP A 309 -16.27 -0.01 21.70
CA ASP A 309 -17.14 -0.74 20.78
C ASP A 309 -16.48 -0.92 19.40
N ASN A 310 -15.77 0.08 18.89
CA ASN A 310 -15.09 -0.01 17.61
C ASN A 310 -13.91 -1.00 17.62
N LEU A 311 -13.21 -1.17 18.74
CA LEU A 311 -12.15 -2.19 18.86
C LEU A 311 -12.70 -3.62 18.78
N SER A 312 -13.92 -3.86 19.28
CA SER A 312 -14.58 -5.15 19.21
C SER A 312 -15.07 -5.50 17.79
N HIS A 313 -15.51 -4.52 17.01
CA HIS A 313 -15.96 -4.70 15.64
C HIS A 313 -14.83 -4.90 14.64
N SER A 314 -13.66 -4.31 14.85
CA SER A 314 -12.50 -4.44 13.96
C SER A 314 -11.92 -5.88 13.91
N SER A 315 -12.20 -6.71 14.92
CA SER A 315 -11.68 -8.09 15.01
C SER A 315 -12.19 -9.03 13.91
N ASN A 316 -13.29 -8.70 13.23
CA ASN A 316 -13.95 -9.54 12.23
C ASN A 316 -13.74 -9.09 10.77
N PHE A 317 -12.95 -8.03 10.55
CA PHE A 317 -12.70 -7.54 9.19
C PHE A 317 -11.85 -8.51 8.38
N ASN A 318 -12.44 -9.08 7.34
CA ASN A 318 -11.76 -10.02 6.44
C ASN A 318 -12.38 -9.95 5.04
N ILE A 319 -11.57 -9.68 4.03
CA ILE A 319 -11.97 -9.64 2.61
C ILE A 319 -11.54 -10.88 1.82
N ASN A 320 -10.79 -11.81 2.45
CA ASN A 320 -10.22 -12.97 1.74
C ASN A 320 -11.27 -13.91 1.15
N PHE A 321 -12.49 -13.94 1.69
CA PHE A 321 -13.58 -14.77 1.17
C PHE A 321 -14.00 -14.36 -0.26
N LEU A 322 -13.77 -13.09 -0.66
CA LEU A 322 -14.07 -12.59 -2.01
C LEU A 322 -12.95 -12.88 -3.03
N LYS A 323 -11.79 -13.37 -2.60
CA LYS A 323 -10.66 -13.65 -3.51
C LYS A 323 -10.99 -14.65 -4.62
N LYS A 324 -11.79 -15.67 -4.31
CA LYS A 324 -12.22 -16.66 -5.29
C LYS A 324 -13.07 -16.02 -6.39
N ASP A 325 -14.00 -15.17 -6.00
CA ASP A 325 -14.92 -14.51 -6.93
C ASP A 325 -14.16 -13.48 -7.80
N VAL A 326 -13.20 -12.75 -7.22
CA VAL A 326 -12.27 -11.87 -7.96
C VAL A 326 -11.47 -12.67 -8.99
N THR A 327 -10.91 -13.81 -8.59
CA THR A 327 -10.15 -14.68 -9.50
C THR A 327 -11.01 -15.13 -10.69
N GLU A 328 -12.24 -15.55 -10.42
CA GLU A 328 -13.16 -16.01 -11.47
C GLU A 328 -13.54 -14.86 -12.41
N ALA A 329 -13.90 -13.69 -11.87
CA ALA A 329 -14.24 -12.52 -12.67
C ALA A 329 -13.08 -12.08 -13.59
N ILE A 330 -11.84 -12.05 -13.08
CA ILE A 330 -10.65 -11.71 -13.87
C ILE A 330 -10.38 -12.77 -14.94
N ARG A 331 -10.41 -14.06 -14.61
CA ARG A 331 -10.17 -15.15 -15.57
C ARG A 331 -11.20 -15.21 -16.70
N GLN A 332 -12.48 -14.95 -16.35
CA GLN A 332 -13.56 -14.84 -17.33
C GLN A 332 -13.57 -13.50 -18.06
N ASN A 333 -12.73 -12.56 -17.61
CA ASN A 333 -12.70 -11.20 -18.12
C ASN A 333 -14.08 -10.50 -18.02
N ASP A 334 -14.78 -10.74 -16.90
CA ASP A 334 -16.12 -10.18 -16.62
C ASP A 334 -16.00 -8.88 -15.80
N CYS A 335 -16.01 -7.76 -16.52
CA CYS A 335 -15.87 -6.42 -15.93
C CYS A 335 -17.01 -6.09 -14.95
N GLU A 336 -18.25 -6.52 -15.23
CA GLU A 336 -19.39 -6.19 -14.38
C GLU A 336 -19.41 -7.03 -13.09
N ALA A 337 -19.06 -8.30 -13.17
CA ALA A 337 -18.85 -9.13 -11.99
C ALA A 337 -17.75 -8.56 -11.12
N PHE A 338 -16.59 -8.18 -11.72
CA PHE A 338 -15.48 -7.56 -11.00
C PHE A 338 -15.90 -6.26 -10.30
N LYS A 339 -16.59 -5.34 -10.99
CA LYS A 339 -17.11 -4.10 -10.39
C LYS A 339 -18.03 -4.39 -9.20
N THR A 340 -18.90 -5.37 -9.33
CA THR A 340 -19.85 -5.75 -8.27
C THR A 340 -19.11 -6.24 -7.02
N ILE A 341 -18.12 -7.12 -7.18
CA ILE A 341 -17.32 -7.67 -6.08
C ILE A 341 -16.52 -6.55 -5.41
N MET A 342 -15.87 -5.67 -6.17
CA MET A 342 -15.13 -4.54 -5.62
C MET A 342 -16.03 -3.57 -4.85
N ASN A 343 -17.25 -3.30 -5.34
CA ASN A 343 -18.21 -2.49 -4.61
C ASN A 343 -18.64 -3.13 -3.28
N GLN A 344 -18.81 -4.45 -3.24
CA GLN A 344 -19.05 -5.19 -2.00
C GLN A 344 -17.87 -5.04 -1.03
N MET A 345 -16.62 -5.14 -1.52
CA MET A 345 -15.43 -4.90 -0.69
C MET A 345 -15.42 -3.49 -0.11
N ILE A 346 -15.65 -2.47 -0.94
CA ILE A 346 -15.72 -1.06 -0.53
C ILE A 346 -16.79 -0.86 0.56
N GLN A 347 -17.94 -1.49 0.40
CA GLN A 347 -19.01 -1.45 1.41
C GLN A 347 -18.58 -2.07 2.74
N LEU A 348 -17.85 -3.19 2.72
CA LEU A 348 -17.33 -3.84 3.93
C LEU A 348 -16.37 -2.95 4.72
N PHE A 349 -15.55 -2.12 4.06
CA PHE A 349 -14.70 -1.15 4.77
C PHE A 349 -15.53 -0.14 5.56
N SER A 350 -16.67 0.27 5.02
CA SER A 350 -17.58 1.21 5.71
C SER A 350 -18.36 0.56 6.85
N GLU A 351 -18.81 -0.69 6.68
CA GLU A 351 -19.66 -1.41 7.63
C GLU A 351 -18.88 -2.01 8.79
N CYS A 352 -17.76 -2.69 8.49
CA CYS A 352 -16.96 -3.41 9.50
C CYS A 352 -16.00 -2.52 10.28
N ARG A 353 -15.81 -1.29 9.88
CA ARG A 353 -14.92 -0.31 10.51
C ARG A 353 -13.55 -0.89 10.89
N PRO A 354 -12.72 -1.35 9.91
CA PRO A 354 -11.39 -1.88 10.20
C PRO A 354 -10.49 -0.82 10.82
N SER A 355 -9.55 -1.20 11.70
CA SER A 355 -8.50 -0.26 12.10
C SER A 355 -7.73 0.26 10.87
N ARG A 356 -7.08 1.42 10.97
CA ARG A 356 -6.26 1.97 9.89
C ARG A 356 -5.27 0.93 9.34
N GLN A 357 -4.58 0.22 10.24
CA GLN A 357 -3.60 -0.82 9.86
C GLN A 357 -4.26 -1.98 9.12
N GLN A 358 -5.44 -2.43 9.56
CA GLN A 358 -6.18 -3.48 8.86
C GLN A 358 -6.63 -3.03 7.47
N ALA A 359 -7.08 -1.77 7.34
CA ALA A 359 -7.49 -1.20 6.06
C ALA A 359 -6.32 -1.11 5.08
N VAL A 360 -5.18 -0.59 5.51
CA VAL A 360 -3.95 -0.49 4.71
C VAL A 360 -3.44 -1.88 4.29
N ASN A 361 -3.36 -2.82 5.23
CA ASN A 361 -2.93 -4.19 4.93
C ASN A 361 -3.88 -4.89 3.95
N ALA A 362 -5.19 -4.67 4.10
CA ALA A 362 -6.17 -5.23 3.16
C ALA A 362 -6.00 -4.66 1.75
N CYS A 363 -5.77 -3.36 1.62
CA CYS A 363 -5.51 -2.72 0.32
C CYS A 363 -4.20 -3.21 -0.30
N ASN A 364 -3.11 -3.33 0.48
CA ASN A 364 -1.84 -3.90 0.02
C ASN A 364 -2.04 -5.34 -0.51
N ASN A 365 -2.66 -6.20 0.29
CA ASN A 365 -2.91 -7.59 -0.09
C ASN A 365 -3.80 -7.69 -1.33
N LEU A 366 -4.80 -6.82 -1.46
CA LEU A 366 -5.70 -6.78 -2.61
C LEU A 366 -4.97 -6.34 -3.87
N TYR A 367 -4.13 -5.31 -3.75
CA TYR A 367 -3.32 -4.81 -4.85
C TYR A 367 -2.42 -5.92 -5.42
N TYR A 368 -1.55 -6.50 -4.59
CA TYR A 368 -0.63 -7.55 -5.04
C TYR A 368 -1.36 -8.79 -5.54
N PHE A 369 -2.48 -9.15 -4.92
CA PHE A 369 -3.28 -10.27 -5.37
C PHE A 369 -3.86 -10.05 -6.77
N ILE A 370 -4.47 -8.88 -7.03
CA ILE A 370 -5.08 -8.58 -8.34
C ILE A 370 -4.00 -8.40 -9.41
N THR A 371 -2.92 -7.68 -9.11
CA THR A 371 -1.82 -7.50 -10.06
C THR A 371 -1.19 -8.82 -10.47
N SER A 372 -0.97 -9.75 -9.52
CA SER A 372 -0.44 -11.08 -9.84
C SER A 372 -1.34 -11.90 -10.79
N LEU A 373 -2.66 -11.68 -10.77
CA LEU A 373 -3.59 -12.33 -11.70
C LEU A 373 -3.56 -11.74 -13.12
N ILE A 374 -3.14 -10.47 -13.24
CA ILE A 374 -3.11 -9.72 -14.51
C ILE A 374 -1.73 -9.80 -15.17
N GLU A 375 -0.64 -9.90 -14.39
CA GLU A 375 0.74 -10.05 -14.90
C GLU A 375 0.90 -11.21 -15.89
N ASP A 376 0.14 -12.29 -15.70
CA ASP A 376 0.10 -13.42 -16.64
C ASP A 376 -0.37 -13.03 -18.06
N TRP A 377 -0.94 -11.85 -18.27
CA TRP A 377 -1.42 -11.37 -19.57
C TRP A 377 -0.38 -10.62 -20.38
N GLY A 378 0.84 -10.40 -19.80
CA GLY A 378 1.97 -9.77 -20.49
C GLY A 378 1.84 -8.25 -20.67
N GLU A 379 0.95 -7.60 -19.95
CA GLU A 379 0.81 -6.14 -19.95
C GLU A 379 1.81 -5.51 -18.97
N GLN A 380 2.74 -4.72 -19.53
CA GLN A 380 3.89 -4.18 -18.80
C GLN A 380 3.61 -2.93 -17.96
N ASP A 381 2.41 -2.33 -18.04
CA ASP A 381 2.16 -1.02 -17.42
C ASP A 381 0.88 -1.00 -16.58
N PHE A 382 0.96 -1.55 -15.37
CA PHE A 382 0.02 -1.17 -14.33
C PHE A 382 0.50 0.19 -13.76
N PRO A 383 -0.21 1.30 -13.99
CA PRO A 383 0.31 2.65 -13.73
C PRO A 383 0.58 2.99 -12.25
N TYR A 384 0.30 2.09 -11.31
CA TYR A 384 0.54 2.29 -9.87
C TYR A 384 1.84 1.64 -9.36
N ALA A 385 2.72 1.15 -10.23
CA ALA A 385 3.90 0.36 -9.84
C ALA A 385 4.98 1.11 -9.06
N VAL A 386 4.86 2.43 -8.89
CA VAL A 386 5.87 3.22 -8.16
C VAL A 386 5.37 3.55 -6.77
N ASP A 387 5.86 2.83 -5.74
CA ASP A 387 5.63 3.11 -4.30
C ASP A 387 4.17 2.99 -3.81
N ILE A 388 3.49 1.87 -4.13
CA ILE A 388 2.13 1.59 -3.63
C ILE A 388 2.08 1.49 -2.10
N VAL A 389 3.11 0.89 -1.50
CA VAL A 389 3.21 0.71 -0.04
C VAL A 389 3.29 2.08 0.63
N GLY A 390 4.14 2.97 0.11
CA GLY A 390 4.22 4.34 0.60
C GLY A 390 2.91 5.10 0.45
N GLN A 391 2.21 4.97 -0.69
CA GLN A 391 0.91 5.61 -0.88
C GLN A 391 -0.13 5.14 0.14
N LEU A 392 -0.25 3.82 0.33
CA LEU A 392 -1.22 3.24 1.26
C LEU A 392 -0.89 3.58 2.72
N ASN A 393 0.38 3.58 3.08
CA ASN A 393 0.83 3.97 4.43
C ASN A 393 0.59 5.44 4.74
N ARG A 394 0.44 6.30 3.73
CA ARG A 394 0.14 7.74 3.90
C ARG A 394 -1.36 8.02 4.07
N MET A 395 -2.25 7.04 3.87
CA MET A 395 -3.69 7.24 4.00
C MET A 395 -4.10 7.54 5.44
N ALA A 396 -4.55 8.76 5.69
CA ALA A 396 -4.83 9.25 7.04
C ALA A 396 -6.24 8.89 7.54
N ASN A 397 -7.20 8.68 6.63
CA ASN A 397 -8.61 8.46 6.96
C ASN A 397 -9.29 7.48 6.00
N LEU A 398 -10.46 6.99 6.42
CA LEU A 398 -11.23 6.02 5.65
C LEU A 398 -11.63 6.56 4.27
N SER A 399 -11.96 7.84 4.15
CA SER A 399 -12.41 8.40 2.86
C SER A 399 -11.31 8.31 1.80
N THR A 400 -10.04 8.52 2.16
CA THR A 400 -8.90 8.35 1.24
C THR A 400 -8.72 6.89 0.82
N VAL A 401 -8.93 5.94 1.75
CA VAL A 401 -8.91 4.50 1.43
C VAL A 401 -10.00 4.13 0.45
N LEU A 402 -11.24 4.62 0.68
CA LEU A 402 -12.37 4.33 -0.21
C LEU A 402 -12.16 4.94 -1.61
N THR A 403 -11.69 6.19 -1.68
CA THR A 403 -11.36 6.84 -2.97
C THR A 403 -10.28 6.05 -3.72
N TRP A 404 -9.26 5.58 -3.02
CA TRP A 404 -8.22 4.75 -3.62
C TRP A 404 -8.78 3.41 -4.14
N LEU A 405 -9.62 2.73 -3.37
CA LEU A 405 -10.27 1.48 -3.78
C LEU A 405 -11.15 1.67 -5.02
N GLU A 406 -11.90 2.77 -5.08
CA GLU A 406 -12.70 3.14 -6.25
C GLU A 406 -11.82 3.40 -7.47
N GLY A 407 -10.75 4.17 -7.32
CA GLY A 407 -9.78 4.43 -8.39
C GLY A 407 -9.08 3.16 -8.87
N PHE A 408 -8.68 2.29 -7.95
CA PHE A 408 -8.07 0.99 -8.25
C PHE A 408 -9.05 0.07 -8.98
N ARG A 409 -10.30 -0.03 -8.51
CA ARG A 409 -11.37 -0.76 -9.21
C ARG A 409 -11.50 -0.28 -10.67
N ASP A 410 -11.64 1.03 -10.86
CA ASP A 410 -11.89 1.60 -12.19
C ASP A 410 -10.70 1.41 -13.13
N GLN A 411 -9.50 1.39 -12.59
CA GLN A 411 -8.30 1.10 -13.36
C GLN A 411 -8.21 -0.37 -13.78
N VAL A 412 -8.46 -1.31 -12.87
CA VAL A 412 -8.51 -2.73 -13.21
C VAL A 412 -9.57 -2.99 -14.27
N VAL A 413 -10.73 -2.35 -14.15
CA VAL A 413 -11.79 -2.44 -15.16
C VAL A 413 -11.33 -1.98 -16.52
N ARG A 414 -10.58 -0.88 -16.63
CA ARG A 414 -10.01 -0.43 -17.91
C ARG A 414 -9.07 -1.48 -18.50
N VAL A 415 -8.18 -2.04 -17.68
CA VAL A 415 -7.28 -3.11 -18.14
C VAL A 415 -8.07 -4.32 -18.66
N LEU A 416 -9.14 -4.71 -17.95
CA LEU A 416 -10.02 -5.80 -18.40
C LEU A 416 -10.72 -5.45 -19.72
N GLU A 417 -11.23 -4.23 -19.89
CA GLU A 417 -11.89 -3.75 -21.10
C GLU A 417 -10.90 -3.71 -22.29
N ASP A 418 -9.70 -3.19 -22.09
CA ASP A 418 -8.63 -3.14 -23.09
C ASP A 418 -8.22 -4.55 -23.54
N HIS A 419 -8.05 -5.45 -22.58
CA HIS A 419 -7.75 -6.86 -22.88
C HIS A 419 -8.90 -7.56 -23.64
N GLN A 420 -10.17 -7.26 -23.29
CA GLN A 420 -11.30 -7.74 -24.07
C GLN A 420 -11.27 -7.21 -25.50
N GLN A 421 -10.96 -5.92 -25.67
CA GLN A 421 -10.89 -5.32 -26.99
C GLN A 421 -9.74 -5.92 -27.81
N ALA A 422 -8.55 -6.06 -27.24
CA ALA A 422 -7.41 -6.69 -27.91
C ALA A 422 -7.71 -8.13 -28.37
N ARG A 423 -8.39 -8.92 -27.52
CA ARG A 423 -8.84 -10.27 -27.92
C ARG A 423 -9.85 -10.27 -29.06
N ARG A 424 -10.78 -9.29 -29.08
CA ARG A 424 -11.74 -9.12 -30.19
C ARG A 424 -11.02 -8.73 -31.48
N ASP A 425 -10.08 -7.79 -31.40
CA ASP A 425 -9.30 -7.33 -32.55
C ASP A 425 -8.48 -8.48 -33.14
N LYS A 426 -7.82 -9.26 -32.26
CA LYS A 426 -7.07 -10.44 -32.69
C LYS A 426 -7.95 -11.52 -33.34
N LEU A 427 -9.16 -11.74 -32.79
CA LEU A 427 -10.10 -12.69 -33.36
C LEU A 427 -10.50 -12.28 -34.80
N VAL A 428 -10.78 -11.01 -35.02
CA VAL A 428 -11.15 -10.52 -36.37
C VAL A 428 -9.93 -10.53 -37.29
N GLU A 429 -8.74 -10.19 -36.83
CA GLU A 429 -7.50 -10.30 -37.61
C GLU A 429 -7.29 -11.75 -38.11
N LEU A 430 -7.38 -12.74 -37.21
CA LEU A 430 -7.27 -14.16 -37.57
C LEU A 430 -8.38 -14.59 -38.52
N ALA A 431 -9.59 -14.08 -38.36
CA ALA A 431 -10.68 -14.34 -39.28
C ALA A 431 -10.38 -13.80 -40.69
N LEU A 432 -9.83 -12.60 -40.78
CA LEU A 432 -9.43 -12.01 -42.06
C LEU A 432 -8.29 -12.78 -42.73
N GLU A 433 -7.31 -13.28 -41.95
CA GLU A 433 -6.24 -14.15 -42.47
C GLU A 433 -6.81 -15.47 -43.01
N TYR A 434 -7.68 -16.13 -42.22
CA TYR A 434 -8.32 -17.36 -42.63
C TYR A 434 -9.07 -17.20 -43.95
N VAL A 435 -9.83 -16.12 -44.11
CA VAL A 435 -10.54 -15.84 -45.37
C VAL A 435 -9.57 -15.61 -46.52
N LYS A 436 -8.45 -14.93 -46.33
CA LYS A 436 -7.42 -14.71 -47.37
C LYS A 436 -6.75 -16.01 -47.82
N GLU A 437 -6.56 -16.96 -46.93
CA GLU A 437 -5.93 -18.24 -47.23
C GLU A 437 -6.89 -19.22 -47.91
N HIS A 438 -8.19 -19.17 -47.56
CA HIS A 438 -9.19 -20.16 -47.98
C HIS A 438 -10.24 -19.64 -48.96
N TYR A 439 -10.11 -18.40 -49.47
CA TYR A 439 -11.15 -17.79 -50.34
C TYR A 439 -11.52 -18.61 -51.56
N GLN A 440 -10.67 -19.54 -51.99
CA GLN A 440 -10.92 -20.45 -53.11
C GLN A 440 -11.91 -21.56 -52.73
N GLU A 441 -12.15 -21.77 -51.45
CA GLU A 441 -13.04 -22.79 -50.93
C GLU A 441 -14.40 -22.22 -50.58
N LYS A 442 -15.35 -23.10 -50.22
CA LYS A 442 -16.63 -22.71 -49.66
C LYS A 442 -16.46 -22.43 -48.18
N ILE A 443 -16.22 -21.17 -47.81
CA ILE A 443 -16.07 -20.75 -46.42
C ILE A 443 -17.43 -20.55 -45.77
N THR A 444 -17.64 -21.19 -44.62
CA THR A 444 -18.81 -20.96 -43.77
C THR A 444 -18.37 -20.41 -42.43
N LEU A 445 -19.20 -19.55 -41.83
CA LEU A 445 -18.94 -18.98 -40.48
C LEU A 445 -18.73 -20.08 -39.43
N SER A 446 -19.41 -21.22 -39.58
CA SER A 446 -19.28 -22.36 -38.65
C SER A 446 -17.90 -23.03 -38.73
N GLN A 447 -17.37 -23.21 -39.96
CA GLN A 447 -16.04 -23.82 -40.17
C GLN A 447 -14.94 -22.92 -39.63
N GLU A 448 -15.05 -21.63 -39.93
CA GLU A 448 -14.07 -20.64 -39.45
C GLU A 448 -14.12 -20.50 -37.92
N ALA A 449 -15.30 -20.38 -37.30
CA ALA A 449 -15.43 -20.34 -35.85
C ALA A 449 -14.79 -21.57 -35.19
N ALA A 450 -14.96 -22.76 -35.77
CA ALA A 450 -14.31 -24.00 -35.31
C ALA A 450 -12.78 -23.94 -35.46
N ALA A 451 -12.26 -23.42 -36.59
CA ALA A 451 -10.82 -23.28 -36.83
C ALA A 451 -10.17 -22.28 -35.85
N LEU A 452 -10.89 -21.23 -35.49
CA LEU A 452 -10.43 -20.20 -34.55
C LEU A 452 -10.76 -20.50 -33.08
N ASN A 453 -11.28 -21.68 -32.74
CA ASN A 453 -11.72 -22.07 -31.41
C ASN A 453 -12.70 -21.05 -30.77
N ALA A 454 -13.57 -20.46 -31.61
CA ALA A 454 -14.57 -19.49 -31.18
C ALA A 454 -15.99 -20.02 -31.37
N SER A 455 -16.97 -19.50 -30.64
CA SER A 455 -18.37 -19.80 -30.94
C SER A 455 -18.81 -19.02 -32.19
N GLN A 456 -19.66 -19.62 -33.00
CA GLN A 456 -20.21 -18.98 -34.20
C GLN A 456 -20.90 -17.64 -33.91
N GLY A 457 -21.66 -17.58 -32.79
CA GLY A 457 -22.33 -16.35 -32.37
C GLY A 457 -21.35 -15.24 -31.98
N HIS A 458 -20.30 -15.60 -31.26
CA HIS A 458 -19.27 -14.65 -30.83
C HIS A 458 -18.49 -14.09 -32.03
N LEU A 459 -18.02 -14.97 -32.95
CA LEU A 459 -17.34 -14.55 -34.16
C LEU A 459 -18.25 -13.63 -35.01
N SER A 460 -19.50 -14.03 -35.26
CA SER A 460 -20.47 -13.24 -36.04
C SER A 460 -20.71 -11.87 -35.49
N SER A 461 -20.96 -11.75 -34.17
CA SER A 461 -21.24 -10.45 -33.52
C SER A 461 -20.01 -9.56 -33.49
N THR A 462 -18.84 -10.11 -33.16
CA THR A 462 -17.57 -9.38 -33.10
C THR A 462 -17.17 -8.87 -34.48
N PHE A 463 -17.20 -9.75 -35.51
CA PHE A 463 -16.88 -9.40 -36.88
C PHE A 463 -17.78 -8.29 -37.40
N LYS A 464 -19.13 -8.41 -37.19
CA LYS A 464 -20.08 -7.39 -37.62
C LYS A 464 -19.85 -6.05 -36.91
N LYS A 465 -19.52 -6.06 -35.62
CA LYS A 465 -19.25 -4.85 -34.85
C LYS A 465 -18.01 -4.11 -35.36
N GLN A 466 -16.95 -4.82 -35.71
CA GLN A 466 -15.70 -4.21 -36.16
C GLN A 466 -15.68 -3.87 -37.63
N MET A 467 -16.18 -4.77 -38.49
CA MET A 467 -16.13 -4.61 -39.95
C MET A 467 -17.34 -3.86 -40.52
N GLY A 468 -18.37 -3.58 -39.68
CA GLY A 468 -19.60 -2.91 -40.12
C GLY A 468 -20.52 -3.76 -40.99
N LYS A 469 -20.12 -4.99 -41.34
CA LYS A 469 -20.85 -5.92 -42.21
C LYS A 469 -20.75 -7.36 -41.73
N ASN A 470 -21.71 -8.19 -42.16
CA ASN A 470 -21.71 -9.61 -41.79
C ASN A 470 -20.52 -10.35 -42.45
N PHE A 471 -20.05 -11.40 -41.81
CA PHE A 471 -18.93 -12.23 -42.30
C PHE A 471 -19.19 -12.76 -43.73
N SER A 472 -20.37 -13.33 -44.00
CA SER A 472 -20.72 -13.86 -45.34
C SER A 472 -20.72 -12.78 -46.42
N ASP A 473 -21.13 -11.56 -46.11
CA ASP A 473 -21.11 -10.42 -47.03
C ASP A 473 -19.66 -10.04 -47.33
N TYR A 474 -18.78 -10.01 -46.33
CA TYR A 474 -17.36 -9.71 -46.48
C TYR A 474 -16.66 -10.73 -47.38
N VAL A 475 -16.85 -12.04 -47.11
CA VAL A 475 -16.29 -13.13 -47.93
C VAL A 475 -16.75 -12.99 -49.37
N THR A 476 -18.04 -12.71 -49.58
CA THR A 476 -18.63 -12.54 -50.91
C THR A 476 -18.01 -11.35 -51.64
N GLU A 477 -17.92 -10.20 -51.02
CA GLU A 477 -17.31 -9.00 -51.60
C GLU A 477 -15.84 -9.24 -51.97
N MET A 478 -15.08 -9.91 -51.09
CA MET A 478 -13.68 -10.23 -51.35
C MET A 478 -13.53 -11.18 -52.53
N LYS A 479 -14.39 -12.21 -52.64
CA LYS A 479 -14.40 -13.11 -53.82
C LYS A 479 -14.70 -12.35 -55.11
N ILE A 480 -15.64 -11.39 -55.07
CA ILE A 480 -15.95 -10.58 -56.24
C ILE A 480 -14.81 -9.62 -56.59
N GLU A 481 -14.08 -9.07 -55.63
CA GLU A 481 -12.90 -8.27 -55.93
C GLU A 481 -11.78 -9.12 -56.58
N LYS A 482 -11.57 -10.34 -56.08
CA LYS A 482 -10.67 -11.31 -56.72
C LYS A 482 -11.16 -11.73 -58.13
N ALA A 483 -12.48 -11.85 -58.32
CA ALA A 483 -13.05 -12.08 -59.64
C ALA A 483 -12.72 -10.96 -60.62
N ARG A 484 -12.78 -9.70 -60.20
CA ARG A 484 -12.38 -8.54 -61.02
C ARG A 484 -10.94 -8.64 -61.46
N GLU A 485 -10.00 -8.92 -60.54
CA GLU A 485 -8.59 -9.10 -60.82
C GLU A 485 -8.36 -10.23 -61.87
N LEU A 486 -9.03 -11.39 -61.68
CA LEU A 486 -8.94 -12.51 -62.59
C LEU A 486 -9.52 -12.20 -63.97
N ILE A 487 -10.66 -11.50 -64.08
CA ILE A 487 -11.24 -11.03 -65.33
C ILE A 487 -10.28 -10.07 -66.06
N GLU A 488 -9.69 -9.12 -65.34
CA GLU A 488 -8.73 -8.15 -65.86
C GLU A 488 -7.43 -8.78 -66.36
N SER A 489 -7.07 -9.98 -65.82
CA SER A 489 -5.90 -10.73 -66.30
C SER A 489 -6.08 -11.36 -67.68
N TYR A 490 -7.33 -11.55 -68.14
CA TYR A 490 -7.69 -12.23 -69.42
C TYR A 490 -7.16 -13.65 -69.54
N GLN A 491 -6.77 -14.32 -68.48
CA GLN A 491 -6.15 -15.65 -68.50
C GLN A 491 -7.14 -16.80 -68.35
N TYR A 492 -8.34 -16.52 -67.83
CA TYR A 492 -9.30 -17.53 -67.40
C TYR A 492 -10.68 -17.29 -68.04
N MET A 493 -11.41 -18.38 -68.28
CA MET A 493 -12.80 -18.31 -68.73
C MET A 493 -13.71 -18.08 -67.53
N MET A 494 -14.90 -17.50 -67.74
CA MET A 494 -15.82 -17.12 -66.60
C MET A 494 -16.24 -18.32 -65.74
N TYR A 495 -16.35 -19.52 -66.32
CA TYR A 495 -16.64 -20.70 -65.52
C TYR A 495 -15.46 -21.12 -64.63
N GLU A 496 -14.21 -20.97 -65.16
CA GLU A 496 -12.99 -21.27 -64.40
C GLU A 496 -12.86 -20.29 -63.23
N ILE A 497 -13.11 -19.01 -63.45
CA ILE A 497 -13.12 -18.00 -62.37
C ILE A 497 -14.17 -18.33 -61.30
N SER A 498 -15.38 -18.75 -61.73
CA SER A 498 -16.42 -19.20 -60.81
C SER A 498 -15.99 -20.36 -59.93
N ASP A 499 -15.35 -21.37 -60.54
CA ASP A 499 -14.85 -22.58 -59.87
C ASP A 499 -13.66 -22.25 -58.95
N MET A 500 -12.69 -21.47 -59.44
CA MET A 500 -11.51 -21.01 -58.66
C MET A 500 -11.89 -20.22 -57.40
N LEU A 501 -13.03 -19.53 -57.43
CA LEU A 501 -13.52 -18.77 -56.31
C LEU A 501 -14.56 -19.52 -55.44
N GLY A 502 -14.78 -20.82 -55.73
CA GLY A 502 -15.63 -21.69 -54.92
C GLY A 502 -17.10 -21.29 -54.96
N PHE A 503 -17.63 -20.81 -56.07
CA PHE A 503 -19.07 -20.60 -56.27
C PHE A 503 -19.74 -21.90 -56.73
N ASP A 504 -20.90 -22.21 -56.15
CA ASP A 504 -21.63 -23.45 -56.46
C ASP A 504 -22.04 -23.57 -57.94
N THR A 505 -22.30 -22.45 -58.60
CA THR A 505 -22.66 -22.39 -60.03
C THR A 505 -22.23 -21.06 -60.64
N GLN A 506 -21.88 -21.08 -61.93
CA GLN A 506 -21.56 -19.87 -62.70
C GLN A 506 -22.75 -18.91 -62.78
N TYR A 507 -24.00 -19.43 -62.74
CA TYR A 507 -25.19 -18.58 -62.71
C TYR A 507 -25.25 -17.77 -61.40
N TYR A 508 -25.02 -18.42 -60.25
CA TYR A 508 -25.00 -17.77 -58.94
C TYR A 508 -23.87 -16.73 -58.85
N PHE A 509 -22.66 -17.10 -59.30
CA PHE A 509 -21.54 -16.18 -59.44
C PHE A 509 -21.92 -14.92 -60.25
N SER A 510 -22.51 -15.09 -61.45
CA SER A 510 -22.90 -13.97 -62.31
C SER A 510 -23.96 -13.06 -61.68
N ALA A 511 -24.91 -13.62 -60.93
CA ALA A 511 -25.93 -12.88 -60.22
C ALA A 511 -25.33 -12.06 -59.06
N VAL A 512 -24.44 -12.66 -58.25
CA VAL A 512 -23.73 -12.01 -57.14
C VAL A 512 -22.79 -10.91 -57.64
N PHE A 513 -22.01 -11.21 -58.69
CA PHE A 513 -21.10 -10.25 -59.33
C PHE A 513 -21.87 -9.01 -59.81
N LYS A 514 -23.01 -9.22 -60.51
CA LYS A 514 -23.88 -8.10 -60.94
C LYS A 514 -24.47 -7.31 -59.77
N LYS A 515 -24.87 -8.01 -58.69
CA LYS A 515 -25.43 -7.34 -57.51
C LYS A 515 -24.42 -6.40 -56.87
N ILE A 516 -23.13 -6.78 -56.83
CA ILE A 516 -22.09 -6.01 -56.14
C ILE A 516 -21.47 -4.95 -57.07
N THR A 517 -21.20 -5.28 -58.31
CA THR A 517 -20.48 -4.40 -59.28
C THR A 517 -21.39 -3.56 -60.14
N GLY A 518 -22.68 -3.91 -60.24
CA GLY A 518 -23.64 -3.32 -61.19
C GLY A 518 -23.63 -3.92 -62.58
N TYR A 519 -22.65 -4.73 -62.93
CA TYR A 519 -22.45 -5.34 -64.26
C TYR A 519 -22.36 -6.86 -64.14
N THR A 520 -22.80 -7.56 -65.20
CA THR A 520 -22.48 -9.00 -65.31
C THR A 520 -20.96 -9.18 -65.54
N PRO A 521 -20.35 -10.34 -65.21
CA PRO A 521 -18.93 -10.59 -65.44
C PRO A 521 -18.51 -10.31 -66.89
N LYS A 522 -19.38 -10.68 -67.87
CA LYS A 522 -19.13 -10.47 -69.30
C LYS A 522 -19.25 -9.01 -69.73
N GLU A 523 -20.19 -8.25 -69.16
CA GLU A 523 -20.30 -6.79 -69.35
C GLU A 523 -19.10 -6.06 -68.77
N TYR A 524 -18.60 -6.50 -67.62
CA TYR A 524 -17.42 -5.97 -66.95
C TYR A 524 -16.16 -6.22 -67.78
N GLU A 525 -15.95 -7.45 -68.26
CA GLU A 525 -14.87 -7.81 -69.17
C GLU A 525 -14.84 -6.90 -70.38
N ASN A 526 -15.98 -6.76 -71.09
CA ASN A 526 -16.09 -5.90 -72.24
C ASN A 526 -15.84 -4.41 -71.96
N MET A 527 -16.13 -3.95 -70.79
CA MET A 527 -15.90 -2.56 -70.37
C MET A 527 -14.41 -2.29 -70.10
N VAL A 528 -13.71 -3.26 -69.53
CA VAL A 528 -12.24 -3.19 -69.26
C VAL A 528 -11.45 -3.29 -70.55
N VAL A 529 -11.86 -4.15 -71.50
CA VAL A 529 -11.25 -4.27 -72.85
C VAL A 529 -11.35 -2.96 -73.63
N LYS A 530 -12.38 -2.16 -73.42
CA LYS A 530 -12.61 -0.88 -74.14
C LYS A 530 -11.89 0.34 -73.49
N LYS A 531 -11.19 0.20 -72.37
CA LYS A 531 -10.29 1.24 -71.85
C LYS A 531 -8.95 1.12 -72.58
N PRO A 532 -8.55 2.05 -73.47
CA PRO A 532 -7.20 2.05 -74.01
C PRO A 532 -6.21 2.27 -72.86
N LEU A 533 -5.13 1.49 -72.87
CA LEU A 533 -3.92 1.76 -72.11
C LEU A 533 -3.45 3.20 -72.44
N LEU A 534 -3.75 4.18 -71.58
CA LEU A 534 -3.14 5.50 -71.61
C LEU A 534 -1.91 5.49 -70.71
#